data_32388401707b6a071b2e9606f832a94f
#
_entry.id   32388401707b6a071b2e9606f832a94f
#
_cell.length_a   1.000
_cell.length_b   1.000
_cell.length_c   1.000
_cell.angle_alpha   90.00
_cell.angle_beta   90.00
_cell.angle_gamma   90.00
#
_symmetry.space_group_name_H-M   'P 1'
#
loop_
_entity.id
_entity.type
_entity.pdbx_description
1 polymer ?
#
loop_
_entity_poly.entity_id
_entity_poly.type
_entity_poly.pdbx_seq_one_letter_code
_entity_poly.pdbx_strand_id
1 'polypeptide(L)'
;MYNYQFICEVCTNPTTIFSHKVGKWDVKAYIAQSPNGKWDYGYLAYYDDGGVVCPVMLQKDDKGLSEEGARVQALKAIDNFVRTMQETNKEDQSCLLDILWEEMQPKLF
;
A
#
# COMPACT_ATOMS: atom_id res chain seq x y z
N MET A 1 -30.63 6.30 18.26
CA MET A 1 -29.83 6.87 17.17
C MET A 1 -28.35 6.72 17.50
N TYR A 2 -27.62 6.03 16.66
CA TYR A 2 -26.21 5.74 16.90
C TYR A 2 -25.37 6.93 16.43
N ASN A 3 -24.64 7.52 17.34
CA ASN A 3 -23.58 8.44 16.97
C ASN A 3 -22.33 7.63 16.62
N TYR A 4 -22.13 7.40 15.35
CA TYR A 4 -20.87 6.82 14.91
C TYR A 4 -19.79 7.86 15.01
N GLN A 5 -18.97 7.75 16.04
CA GLN A 5 -17.71 8.46 16.03
C GLN A 5 -16.76 7.60 15.23
N PHE A 6 -16.50 8.00 14.01
CA PHE A 6 -15.48 7.36 13.20
C PHE A 6 -14.14 7.60 13.86
N ILE A 7 -13.48 6.51 14.26
CA ILE A 7 -12.13 6.58 14.83
C ILE A 7 -11.07 6.74 13.73
N CYS A 8 -11.48 6.68 12.48
CA CYS A 8 -10.61 6.89 11.34
C CYS A 8 -11.38 7.55 10.21
N GLU A 9 -10.66 8.21 9.32
CA GLU A 9 -11.22 8.82 8.12
C GLU A 9 -10.29 8.60 6.94
N VAL A 10 -10.85 8.61 5.72
CA VAL A 10 -10.06 8.44 4.50
C VAL A 10 -9.16 9.65 4.30
N CYS A 11 -7.88 9.40 4.09
CA CYS A 11 -6.94 10.45 3.71
C CYS A 11 -7.10 10.77 2.23
N THR A 12 -7.40 12.03 1.92
CA THR A 12 -7.61 12.47 0.53
C THR A 12 -6.31 12.87 -0.17
N ASN A 13 -5.22 12.99 0.55
CA ASN A 13 -3.96 13.49 0.00
C ASN A 13 -2.75 12.75 0.59
N PRO A 14 -2.70 11.40 0.43
CA PRO A 14 -1.57 10.64 0.95
C PRO A 14 -0.30 10.87 0.12
N THR A 15 0.83 10.55 0.71
CA THR A 15 2.11 10.57 0.01
C THR A 15 2.29 9.25 -0.75
N THR A 16 2.55 9.36 -2.06
CA THR A 16 2.89 8.18 -2.86
C THR A 16 4.37 7.86 -2.64
N ILE A 17 4.64 6.66 -2.10
CA ILE A 17 6.01 6.22 -1.82
C ILE A 17 6.54 5.23 -2.84
N PHE A 18 5.66 4.69 -3.67
CA PHE A 18 6.03 3.70 -4.66
C PHE A 18 4.97 3.70 -5.77
N SER A 19 5.42 3.67 -7.02
CA SER A 19 4.53 3.63 -8.18
C SER A 19 5.27 2.93 -9.32
N HIS A 20 4.71 1.85 -9.81
CA HIS A 20 5.30 1.09 -10.90
C HIS A 20 4.25 0.51 -11.83
N LYS A 21 4.60 0.49 -13.11
CA LYS A 21 3.84 -0.23 -14.13
C LYS A 21 4.75 -1.25 -14.78
N VAL A 22 4.31 -2.49 -14.81
CA VAL A 22 5.02 -3.59 -15.45
C VAL A 22 4.02 -4.37 -16.28
N GLY A 23 4.10 -4.27 -17.61
CA GLY A 23 3.13 -4.89 -18.49
C GLY A 23 1.71 -4.38 -18.18
N LYS A 24 0.81 -5.28 -17.82
CA LYS A 24 -0.56 -4.95 -17.43
C LYS A 24 -0.71 -4.61 -15.95
N TRP A 25 0.36 -4.67 -15.18
CA TRP A 25 0.35 -4.32 -13.77
C TRP A 25 0.50 -2.81 -13.57
N ASP A 26 -0.32 -2.27 -12.68
CA ASP A 26 -0.22 -0.89 -12.21
C ASP A 26 -0.37 -0.91 -10.69
N VAL A 27 0.70 -0.60 -9.97
CA VAL A 27 0.71 -0.67 -8.52
C VAL A 27 1.22 0.64 -7.92
N LYS A 28 0.62 1.04 -6.81
CA LYS A 28 1.03 2.22 -6.06
C LYS A 28 0.90 1.95 -4.57
N ALA A 29 1.82 2.50 -3.81
CA ALA A 29 1.77 2.44 -2.35
C ALA A 29 1.75 3.86 -1.78
N TYR A 30 0.96 4.05 -0.75
CA TYR A 30 0.74 5.35 -0.11
C TYR A 30 0.93 5.25 1.38
N ILE A 31 1.41 6.32 1.98
CA ILE A 31 1.40 6.47 3.43
C ILE A 31 0.91 7.87 3.79
N ALA A 32 0.42 8.02 5.01
CA ALA A 32 0.06 9.32 5.56
C ALA A 32 0.20 9.29 7.07
N GLN A 33 0.57 10.43 7.63
CA GLN A 33 0.67 10.58 9.08
C GLN A 33 -0.67 11.03 9.65
N SER A 34 -1.14 10.31 10.65
CA SER A 34 -2.34 10.67 11.39
C SER A 34 -2.07 11.78 12.40
N PRO A 35 -3.11 12.46 12.91
CA PRO A 35 -2.93 13.49 13.92
C PRO A 35 -2.23 13.00 15.19
N ASN A 36 -2.29 11.71 15.49
CA ASN A 36 -1.60 11.10 16.63
C ASN A 36 -0.09 10.95 16.43
N GLY A 37 0.44 11.35 15.26
CA GLY A 37 1.86 11.23 14.92
C GLY A 37 2.27 9.90 14.33
N LYS A 38 1.41 8.90 14.35
CA LYS A 38 1.68 7.59 13.78
C LYS A 38 1.28 7.56 12.31
N TRP A 39 1.68 6.49 11.62
CA TRP A 39 1.51 6.40 10.17
C TRP A 39 0.58 5.26 9.81
N ASP A 40 -0.12 5.44 8.71
CA ASP A 40 -0.97 4.44 8.10
C ASP A 40 -0.63 4.30 6.63
N TYR A 41 -1.07 3.22 6.02
CA TYR A 41 -0.75 2.92 4.65
C TYR A 41 -1.99 2.59 3.84
N GLY A 42 -1.85 2.74 2.55
CA GLY A 42 -2.83 2.30 1.57
C GLY A 42 -2.10 1.85 0.32
N TYR A 43 -2.84 1.24 -0.58
CA TYR A 43 -2.25 0.76 -1.82
C TYR A 43 -3.28 0.58 -2.91
N LEU A 44 -2.77 0.50 -4.13
CA LEU A 44 -3.54 0.19 -5.31
C LEU A 44 -2.76 -0.88 -6.07
N ALA A 45 -3.43 -1.92 -6.49
CA ALA A 45 -2.82 -2.96 -7.32
C ALA A 45 -3.83 -3.42 -8.36
N TYR A 46 -3.53 -3.14 -9.62
CA TYR A 46 -4.37 -3.54 -10.75
C TYR A 46 -3.58 -4.41 -11.71
N TYR A 47 -4.25 -5.41 -12.24
CA TYR A 47 -3.81 -6.17 -13.39
C TYR A 47 -4.90 -6.04 -14.46
N ASP A 48 -4.54 -5.42 -15.60
CA ASP A 48 -5.48 -5.11 -16.69
C ASP A 48 -6.67 -4.29 -16.15
N ASP A 49 -7.89 -4.85 -16.14
CA ASP A 49 -9.10 -4.14 -15.74
C ASP A 49 -9.50 -4.38 -14.29
N GLY A 50 -8.84 -5.29 -13.59
CA GLY A 50 -9.25 -5.70 -12.25
C GLY A 50 -8.14 -5.55 -11.22
N GLY A 51 -8.56 -5.31 -9.98
CA GLY A 51 -7.60 -5.16 -8.92
C GLY A 51 -8.22 -4.76 -7.60
N VAL A 52 -7.38 -4.21 -6.72
CA VAL A 52 -7.77 -3.80 -5.38
C VAL A 52 -7.28 -2.39 -5.11
N VAL A 53 -8.10 -1.61 -4.42
CA VAL A 53 -7.74 -0.31 -3.88
C VAL A 53 -8.02 -0.32 -2.39
N CYS A 54 -7.00 0.02 -1.61
CA CYS A 54 -7.14 0.18 -0.17
C CYS A 54 -6.68 1.60 0.18
N PRO A 55 -7.61 2.52 0.51
CA PRO A 55 -7.23 3.89 0.83
C PRO A 55 -6.51 3.96 2.16
N VAL A 56 -5.72 5.02 2.36
CA VAL A 56 -5.11 5.30 3.66
C VAL A 56 -6.19 5.82 4.59
N MET A 57 -6.33 5.19 5.75
CA MET A 57 -7.29 5.57 6.77
C MET A 57 -6.57 6.24 7.94
N LEU A 58 -6.85 7.51 8.16
CA LEU A 58 -6.24 8.25 9.27
C LEU A 58 -6.89 7.87 10.60
N GLN A 59 -6.07 7.54 11.58
CA GLN A 59 -6.52 7.12 12.91
C GLN A 59 -6.67 8.32 13.83
N LYS A 60 -7.74 8.32 14.63
CA LYS A 60 -7.97 9.35 15.66
C LYS A 60 -7.54 8.89 17.05
N ASP A 61 -7.34 7.60 17.23
CA ASP A 61 -6.82 7.03 18.47
C ASP A 61 -5.29 6.91 18.42
N ASP A 62 -4.69 6.16 19.32
CA ASP A 62 -3.24 6.00 19.38
C ASP A 62 -2.72 4.82 18.54
N LYS A 63 -3.53 4.32 17.63
CA LYS A 63 -3.16 3.24 16.72
C LYS A 63 -2.37 3.77 15.52
N GLY A 64 -1.63 2.89 14.92
CA GLY A 64 -0.85 3.18 13.74
C GLY A 64 0.54 2.59 13.83
N LEU A 65 1.35 2.89 12.84
CA LEU A 65 2.68 2.32 12.66
C LEU A 65 3.73 3.44 12.67
N SER A 66 4.99 3.06 12.68
CA SER A 66 6.07 3.97 12.31
C SER A 66 5.98 4.26 10.81
N GLU A 67 6.64 5.31 10.36
CA GLU A 67 6.72 5.64 8.93
C GLU A 67 7.27 4.46 8.14
N GLU A 68 8.38 3.88 8.59
CA GLU A 68 9.00 2.71 7.94
C GLU A 68 8.08 1.49 7.99
N GLY A 69 7.40 1.27 9.12
CA GLY A 69 6.43 0.18 9.24
C GLY A 69 5.29 0.31 8.25
N ALA A 70 4.74 1.52 8.08
CA ALA A 70 3.68 1.78 7.12
C ALA A 70 4.16 1.53 5.69
N ARG A 71 5.36 1.99 5.35
CA ARG A 71 5.97 1.77 4.03
C ARG A 71 6.08 0.29 3.72
N VAL A 72 6.65 -0.48 4.64
CA VAL A 72 6.85 -1.92 4.43
C VAL A 72 5.52 -2.66 4.33
N GLN A 73 4.54 -2.31 5.17
CA GLN A 73 3.23 -2.98 5.13
C GLN A 73 2.48 -2.71 3.82
N ALA A 74 2.58 -1.49 3.28
CA ALA A 74 1.97 -1.18 1.99
C ALA A 74 2.57 -2.04 0.88
N LEU A 75 3.89 -2.15 0.85
CA LEU A 75 4.59 -2.96 -0.15
C LEU A 75 4.30 -4.46 0.00
N LYS A 76 4.23 -4.95 1.24
CA LYS A 76 3.84 -6.35 1.51
C LYS A 76 2.43 -6.65 1.04
N ALA A 77 1.50 -5.73 1.24
CA ALA A 77 0.12 -5.91 0.79
C ALA A 77 0.05 -6.07 -0.73
N ILE A 78 0.79 -5.23 -1.46
CA ILE A 78 0.89 -5.35 -2.92
C ILE A 78 1.52 -6.68 -3.31
N ASP A 79 2.63 -7.04 -2.67
CA ASP A 79 3.34 -8.31 -2.92
C ASP A 79 2.40 -9.50 -2.76
N ASN A 80 1.64 -9.55 -1.67
CA ASN A 80 0.68 -10.61 -1.42
C ASN A 80 -0.38 -10.70 -2.51
N PHE A 81 -0.93 -9.55 -2.92
CA PHE A 81 -1.93 -9.51 -3.98
C PHE A 81 -1.35 -10.02 -5.31
N VAL A 82 -0.16 -9.54 -5.67
CA VAL A 82 0.50 -9.96 -6.92
C VAL A 82 0.73 -11.46 -6.94
N ARG A 83 1.15 -12.04 -5.81
CA ARG A 83 1.41 -13.49 -5.71
C ARG A 83 0.13 -14.33 -5.83
N THR A 84 -1.01 -13.81 -5.40
CA THR A 84 -2.27 -14.56 -5.44
C THR A 84 -2.94 -14.56 -6.80
N MET A 85 -2.54 -13.67 -7.69
CA MET A 85 -3.10 -13.61 -9.05
C MET A 85 -2.53 -14.73 -9.91
N GLN A 86 -3.41 -15.57 -10.44
CA GLN A 86 -3.00 -16.78 -11.17
C GLN A 86 -2.96 -16.59 -12.69
N GLU A 87 -3.89 -15.84 -13.24
CA GLU A 87 -4.01 -15.66 -14.69
C GLU A 87 -3.33 -14.38 -15.16
N THR A 88 -2.01 -14.32 -14.96
CA THR A 88 -1.21 -13.16 -15.32
C THR A 88 0.00 -13.58 -16.14
N ASN A 89 0.64 -12.61 -16.80
CA ASN A 89 1.92 -12.86 -17.44
C ASN A 89 2.97 -13.13 -16.35
N LYS A 90 3.58 -14.32 -16.39
CA LYS A 90 4.48 -14.76 -15.33
C LYS A 90 5.80 -14.01 -15.30
N GLU A 91 6.30 -13.56 -16.44
CA GLU A 91 7.51 -12.76 -16.50
C GLU A 91 7.29 -11.38 -15.86
N ASP A 92 6.16 -10.74 -16.17
CA ASP A 92 5.81 -9.45 -15.59
C ASP A 92 5.56 -9.58 -14.09
N GLN A 93 4.87 -10.64 -13.67
CA GLN A 93 4.63 -10.90 -12.26
C GLN A 93 5.95 -11.07 -11.49
N SER A 94 6.86 -11.86 -12.03
CA SER A 94 8.17 -12.09 -11.41
C SER A 94 8.99 -10.81 -11.36
N CYS A 95 8.98 -10.03 -12.44
CA CYS A 95 9.68 -8.75 -12.50
C CYS A 95 9.16 -7.78 -11.41
N LEU A 96 7.84 -7.67 -11.29
CA LEU A 96 7.23 -6.81 -10.29
C LEU A 96 7.54 -7.26 -8.86
N LEU A 97 7.50 -8.58 -8.61
CA LEU A 97 7.85 -9.12 -7.29
C LEU A 97 9.30 -8.81 -6.91
N ASP A 98 10.23 -8.88 -7.88
CA ASP A 98 11.63 -8.53 -7.64
C ASP A 98 11.79 -7.04 -7.30
N ILE A 99 11.07 -6.17 -8.01
CA ILE A 99 11.07 -4.73 -7.74
C ILE A 99 10.54 -4.45 -6.34
N LEU A 100 9.42 -5.09 -5.96
CA LEU A 100 8.84 -4.94 -4.63
C LEU A 100 9.80 -5.43 -3.54
N TRP A 101 10.45 -6.55 -3.78
CA TRP A 101 11.43 -7.11 -2.84
C TRP A 101 12.57 -6.13 -2.57
N GLU A 102 13.16 -5.56 -3.63
CA GLU A 102 14.22 -4.57 -3.49
C GLU A 102 13.74 -3.34 -2.73
N GLU A 103 12.54 -2.86 -3.02
CA GLU A 103 12.00 -1.68 -2.38
C GLU A 103 11.75 -1.89 -0.89
N MET A 104 11.41 -3.13 -0.49
CA MET A 104 11.19 -3.47 0.92
C MET A 104 12.48 -3.59 1.74
N GLN A 105 13.62 -3.73 1.09
CA GLN A 105 14.88 -3.87 1.82
C GLN A 105 15.25 -2.58 2.56
N PRO A 106 15.82 -2.69 3.78
CA PRO A 106 16.29 -1.51 4.48
C PRO A 106 17.43 -0.87 3.70
N LYS A 107 17.36 0.45 3.58
CA LYS A 107 18.42 1.22 2.95
C LYS A 107 19.50 1.49 3.97
N LEU A 108 20.67 0.92 3.74
CA LEU A 108 21.83 1.03 4.64
C LEU A 108 22.61 2.30 4.29
N PHE A 109 22.29 3.39 4.97
CA PHE A 109 23.07 4.62 4.91
C PHE A 109 23.15 5.27 6.25
#